data_dd48d3631c4350f050961e8eb761c693
#
_entry.id   dd48d3631c4350f050961e8eb761c693
#
_cell.length_a   1.000
_cell.length_b   1.000
_cell.length_c   1.000
_cell.angle_alpha   90.00
_cell.angle_beta   90.00
_cell.angle_gamma   90.00
#
_symmetry.space_group_name_H-M   'P 1'
#
loop_
_entity.id
_entity.type
_entity.pdbx_description
1 polymer ?
#
loop_
_entity_poly.entity_id
_entity_poly.type
_entity_poly.pdbx_seq_one_letter_code
_entity_poly.pdbx_strand_id
1 'polypeptide(L)'
;LRPRSRGLFWGEYFEVNSTWMWDKEYPVDKPSGVIRIALLGDSISMGGGIRPNETLCARLERGLNARAEAGVRYEVMNFAVAGYTAAMQLEQFTSRALAYDPDHVLVALTSLSITQDVRQFYTDRKSATVRILEQLPGGLGRERTFARRSRELFEDAGVSNPPSRLKVFD
;
A
#
# COMPACT_ATOMS: atom_id res chain seq x y z
N LEU A 1 6.64 -1.29 12.13
CA LEU A 1 7.82 -2.15 11.89
C LEU A 1 9.07 -1.41 12.34
N ARG A 2 10.08 -2.13 12.85
CA ARG A 2 11.39 -1.58 13.17
C ARG A 2 12.41 -2.15 12.17
N PRO A 3 13.35 -1.33 11.64
CA PRO A 3 14.37 -1.83 10.72
C PRO A 3 15.20 -2.93 11.40
N ARG A 4 15.60 -3.93 10.62
CA ARG A 4 16.42 -5.07 11.08
C ARG A 4 15.81 -5.85 12.24
N SER A 5 14.49 -5.72 12.47
CA SER A 5 13.80 -6.57 13.43
C SER A 5 13.48 -7.92 12.80
N ARG A 6 13.50 -8.95 13.65
CA ARG A 6 13.17 -10.33 13.28
C ARG A 6 12.49 -11.03 14.44
N GLY A 7 11.66 -12.00 14.15
CA GLY A 7 10.93 -12.74 15.16
C GLY A 7 9.87 -13.66 14.57
N LEU A 8 8.88 -13.99 15.39
CA LEU A 8 7.70 -14.75 14.98
C LEU A 8 6.50 -13.81 14.94
N PHE A 9 5.73 -13.88 13.87
CA PHE A 9 4.46 -13.18 13.73
C PHE A 9 3.41 -14.15 13.19
N TRP A 10 2.36 -14.39 13.97
CA TRP A 10 1.35 -15.40 13.72
C TRP A 10 1.90 -16.79 13.40
N GLY A 11 2.95 -17.18 14.16
CA GLY A 11 3.56 -18.51 14.05
C GLY A 11 4.61 -18.68 12.96
N GLU A 12 4.80 -17.69 12.09
CA GLU A 12 5.82 -17.74 11.04
C GLU A 12 6.95 -16.73 11.30
N TYR A 13 8.16 -17.11 10.87
CA TYR A 13 9.34 -16.27 10.99
C TYR A 13 9.22 -15.05 10.05
N PHE A 14 9.62 -13.90 10.57
CA PHE A 14 9.70 -12.68 9.75
C PHE A 14 11.05 -12.00 9.94
N GLU A 15 11.42 -11.24 8.93
CA GLU A 15 12.54 -10.31 8.97
C GLU A 15 12.15 -8.99 8.27
N VAL A 16 12.51 -7.87 8.90
CA VAL A 16 12.36 -6.52 8.34
C VAL A 16 13.75 -6.05 7.94
N ASN A 17 13.91 -5.69 6.68
CA ASN A 17 15.18 -5.23 6.16
C ASN A 17 15.62 -3.87 6.75
N SER A 18 16.79 -3.37 6.37
CA SER A 18 17.35 -2.12 6.87
C SER A 18 16.50 -0.90 6.52
N THR A 19 15.66 -1.00 5.53
CA THR A 19 14.80 0.06 5.00
C THR A 19 13.31 -0.18 5.30
N TRP A 20 12.99 -0.96 6.35
CA TRP A 20 11.65 -1.12 6.90
C TRP A 20 10.68 -1.96 6.04
N MET A 21 11.15 -2.67 5.04
CA MET A 21 10.34 -3.60 4.27
C MET A 21 10.31 -4.97 4.96
N TRP A 22 9.16 -5.63 4.92
CA TRP A 22 9.02 -7.05 5.26
C TRP A 22 9.51 -7.87 4.06
N ASP A 23 10.81 -7.80 3.83
CA ASP A 23 11.42 -8.34 2.63
C ASP A 23 12.94 -8.45 2.80
N LYS A 24 13.61 -9.00 1.78
CA LYS A 24 15.08 -9.00 1.65
C LYS A 24 15.63 -7.58 1.47
N GLU A 25 16.94 -7.45 1.56
CA GLU A 25 17.64 -6.20 1.25
C GLU A 25 17.67 -5.94 -0.26
N TYR A 26 17.53 -4.67 -0.61
CA TYR A 26 17.68 -4.17 -1.98
C TYR A 26 18.63 -2.97 -1.99
N PRO A 27 19.56 -2.88 -2.97
CA PRO A 27 20.31 -1.64 -3.17
C PRO A 27 19.35 -0.53 -3.62
N VAL A 28 19.56 0.70 -3.17
CA VAL A 28 18.75 1.85 -3.62
C VAL A 28 18.98 2.07 -5.11
N ASP A 29 20.25 2.11 -5.53
CA ASP A 29 20.60 2.22 -6.95
C ASP A 29 20.17 0.95 -7.68
N LYS A 30 19.36 1.13 -8.73
CA LYS A 30 18.85 0.02 -9.53
C LYS A 30 19.95 -0.57 -10.41
N PRO A 31 20.28 -1.86 -10.28
CA PRO A 31 21.27 -2.50 -11.14
C PRO A 31 20.80 -2.55 -12.61
N SER A 32 21.75 -2.56 -13.54
CA SER A 32 21.45 -2.74 -14.96
C SER A 32 20.76 -4.08 -15.22
N GLY A 33 19.78 -4.10 -16.12
CA GLY A 33 19.01 -5.29 -16.47
C GLY A 33 17.97 -5.70 -15.41
N VAL A 34 17.74 -4.87 -14.39
CA VAL A 34 16.74 -5.13 -13.38
C VAL A 34 15.46 -4.34 -13.66
N ILE A 35 14.33 -5.03 -13.65
CA ILE A 35 12.99 -4.44 -13.67
C ILE A 35 12.43 -4.52 -12.25
N ARG A 36 12.09 -3.37 -11.67
CA ARG A 36 11.56 -3.25 -10.32
C ARG A 36 10.07 -3.06 -10.29
N ILE A 37 9.40 -3.82 -9.44
CA ILE A 37 7.98 -3.71 -9.18
C ILE A 37 7.81 -3.37 -7.70
N ALA A 38 7.24 -2.21 -7.38
CA ALA A 38 6.87 -1.85 -6.02
C ALA A 38 5.46 -2.35 -5.72
N LEU A 39 5.30 -3.26 -4.75
CA LEU A 39 3.99 -3.67 -4.25
C LEU A 39 3.60 -2.78 -3.08
N LEU A 40 2.49 -2.08 -3.21
CA LEU A 40 1.82 -1.33 -2.16
C LEU A 40 0.59 -2.10 -1.68
N GLY A 41 0.29 -2.06 -0.41
CA GLY A 41 -0.86 -2.76 0.13
C GLY A 41 -0.95 -2.70 1.65
N ASP A 42 -1.88 -3.46 2.19
CA ASP A 42 -2.15 -3.62 3.61
C ASP A 42 -1.56 -4.92 4.20
N SER A 43 -2.09 -5.39 5.32
CA SER A 43 -1.64 -6.60 6.01
C SER A 43 -1.73 -7.88 5.17
N ILE A 44 -2.69 -7.95 4.26
CA ILE A 44 -2.87 -9.11 3.38
C ILE A 44 -1.71 -9.18 2.39
N SER A 45 -1.39 -8.07 1.76
CA SER A 45 -0.31 -7.97 0.80
C SER A 45 1.08 -8.05 1.45
N MET A 46 1.21 -7.54 2.69
CA MET A 46 2.43 -7.66 3.48
C MET A 46 2.82 -9.13 3.72
N GLY A 47 1.83 -10.01 3.84
CA GLY A 47 2.07 -11.44 4.04
C GLY A 47 2.35 -11.82 5.49
N GLY A 48 1.73 -11.12 6.45
CA GLY A 48 1.82 -11.51 7.87
C GLY A 48 1.32 -12.93 8.12
N GLY A 49 2.10 -13.76 8.83
CA GLY A 49 1.79 -15.16 9.06
C GLY A 49 2.05 -16.09 7.87
N ILE A 50 2.76 -15.60 6.85
CA ILE A 50 3.16 -16.36 5.67
C ILE A 50 4.69 -16.44 5.65
N ARG A 51 5.25 -17.60 5.29
CA ARG A 51 6.70 -17.74 5.16
C ARG A 51 7.27 -16.74 4.15
N PRO A 52 8.44 -16.16 4.38
CA PRO A 52 9.02 -15.13 3.52
C PRO A 52 9.08 -15.52 2.03
N ASN A 53 9.38 -16.76 1.72
CA ASN A 53 9.46 -17.28 0.35
C ASN A 53 8.10 -17.61 -0.28
N GLU A 54 7.00 -17.51 0.48
CA GLU A 54 5.63 -17.79 0.04
C GLU A 54 4.78 -16.52 -0.07
N THR A 55 5.32 -15.35 0.32
CA THR A 55 4.62 -14.07 0.19
C THR A 55 4.26 -13.77 -1.26
N LEU A 56 3.30 -12.88 -1.47
CA LEU A 56 2.89 -12.44 -2.82
C LEU A 56 4.10 -11.93 -3.63
N CYS A 57 4.95 -11.09 -3.02
CA CYS A 57 6.15 -10.56 -3.66
C CYS A 57 7.11 -11.68 -4.07
N ALA A 58 7.44 -12.59 -3.17
CA ALA A 58 8.36 -13.68 -3.43
C ALA A 58 7.85 -14.63 -4.52
N ARG A 59 6.55 -14.92 -4.52
CA ARG A 59 5.92 -15.76 -5.56
C ARG A 59 5.89 -15.08 -6.91
N LEU A 60 5.52 -13.80 -6.94
CA LEU A 60 5.48 -13.02 -8.17
C LEU A 60 6.89 -12.87 -8.76
N GLU A 61 7.87 -12.48 -7.95
CA GLU A 61 9.27 -12.37 -8.37
C GLU A 61 9.79 -13.69 -8.97
N ARG A 62 9.57 -14.79 -8.28
CA ARG A 62 9.97 -16.12 -8.76
C ARG A 62 9.28 -16.48 -10.08
N GLY A 63 7.97 -16.20 -10.20
CA GLY A 63 7.21 -16.50 -11.42
C GLY A 63 7.64 -15.67 -12.61
N LEU A 64 7.96 -14.38 -12.42
CA LEU A 64 8.48 -13.49 -13.44
C LEU A 64 9.89 -13.91 -13.88
N ASN A 65 10.78 -14.16 -12.91
CA ASN A 65 12.16 -14.57 -13.22
C ASN A 65 12.24 -15.94 -13.91
N ALA A 66 11.29 -16.85 -13.66
CA ALA A 66 11.21 -18.12 -14.38
C ALA A 66 10.88 -17.97 -15.88
N ARG A 67 10.38 -16.80 -16.29
CA ARG A 67 9.99 -16.49 -17.69
C ARG A 67 10.77 -15.31 -18.27
N ALA A 68 11.73 -14.78 -17.52
CA ALA A 68 12.51 -13.62 -17.93
C ALA A 68 13.41 -13.97 -19.13
N GLU A 69 13.59 -13.01 -20.01
CA GLU A 69 14.58 -13.10 -21.09
C GLU A 69 16.01 -13.07 -20.53
N ALA A 70 16.95 -13.57 -21.30
CA ALA A 70 18.35 -13.56 -20.90
C ALA A 70 18.85 -12.12 -20.62
N GLY A 71 19.45 -11.92 -19.45
CA GLY A 71 19.96 -10.62 -19.02
C GLY A 71 18.91 -9.73 -18.32
N VAL A 72 17.65 -10.14 -18.22
CA VAL A 72 16.60 -9.45 -17.46
C VAL A 72 16.35 -10.15 -16.13
N ARG A 73 16.24 -9.36 -15.06
CA ARG A 73 15.89 -9.84 -13.73
C ARG A 73 14.80 -8.96 -13.12
N TYR A 74 13.79 -9.58 -12.53
CA TYR A 74 12.74 -8.89 -11.81
C TYR A 74 13.04 -8.85 -10.31
N GLU A 75 12.79 -7.70 -9.70
CA GLU A 75 12.74 -7.49 -8.25
C GLU A 75 11.34 -7.01 -7.88
N VAL A 76 10.66 -7.74 -6.98
CA VAL A 76 9.32 -7.36 -6.50
C VAL A 76 9.43 -6.98 -5.04
N MET A 77 9.45 -5.69 -4.79
CA MET A 77 9.71 -5.09 -3.49
C MET A 77 8.42 -4.91 -2.68
N ASN A 78 8.40 -5.41 -1.45
CA ASN A 78 7.24 -5.38 -0.58
C ASN A 78 7.18 -4.10 0.26
N PHE A 79 6.48 -3.08 -0.24
CA PHE A 79 6.17 -1.86 0.51
C PHE A 79 4.84 -1.91 1.25
N ALA A 80 4.17 -3.06 1.26
CA ALA A 80 2.91 -3.22 1.99
C ALA A 80 3.12 -3.19 3.51
N VAL A 81 2.19 -2.57 4.23
CA VAL A 81 2.25 -2.42 5.69
C VAL A 81 0.88 -2.71 6.30
N ALA A 82 0.87 -3.51 7.38
CA ALA A 82 -0.36 -3.81 8.10
C ALA A 82 -1.05 -2.54 8.60
N GLY A 83 -2.36 -2.44 8.34
CA GLY A 83 -3.18 -1.31 8.76
C GLY A 83 -3.07 -0.08 7.84
N TYR A 84 -2.34 -0.15 6.73
CA TYR A 84 -2.27 0.98 5.81
C TYR A 84 -3.55 1.09 4.99
N THR A 85 -4.07 2.30 4.96
CA THR A 85 -5.17 2.73 4.09
C THR A 85 -4.66 3.09 2.70
N ALA A 86 -5.54 3.32 1.74
CA ALA A 86 -5.16 3.71 0.39
C ALA A 86 -4.31 5.00 0.37
N ALA A 87 -4.66 6.00 1.20
CA ALA A 87 -3.89 7.24 1.30
C ALA A 87 -2.50 7.01 1.93
N MET A 88 -2.39 6.15 2.94
CA MET A 88 -1.11 5.77 3.54
C MET A 88 -0.23 4.98 2.56
N GLN A 89 -0.82 4.18 1.68
CA GLN A 89 -0.10 3.51 0.60
C GLN A 89 0.48 4.51 -0.41
N LEU A 90 -0.27 5.57 -0.75
CA LEU A 90 0.24 6.65 -1.60
C LEU A 90 1.41 7.40 -0.93
N GLU A 91 1.31 7.68 0.37
CA GLU A 91 2.42 8.27 1.13
C GLU A 91 3.66 7.34 1.13
N GLN A 92 3.46 6.05 1.34
CA GLN A 92 4.54 5.06 1.30
C GLN A 92 5.23 5.04 -0.07
N PHE A 93 4.46 5.16 -1.15
CA PHE A 93 5.00 5.25 -2.50
C PHE A 93 5.86 6.50 -2.68
N THR A 94 5.29 7.67 -2.39
CA THR A 94 5.97 8.97 -2.65
C THR A 94 7.16 9.20 -1.73
N SER A 95 7.09 8.77 -0.47
CA SER A 95 8.14 9.01 0.52
C SER A 95 9.26 7.97 0.50
N ARG A 96 9.02 6.76 -0.04
CA ARG A 96 9.96 5.64 0.08
C ARG A 96 10.15 4.84 -1.20
N ALA A 97 9.06 4.35 -1.83
CA ALA A 97 9.18 3.44 -2.96
C ALA A 97 9.82 4.11 -4.18
N LEU A 98 9.54 5.39 -4.43
CA LEU A 98 10.13 6.15 -5.53
C LEU A 98 11.66 6.23 -5.48
N ALA A 99 12.27 6.20 -4.29
CA ALA A 99 13.72 6.23 -4.14
C ALA A 99 14.42 5.00 -4.76
N TYR A 100 13.69 3.92 -4.97
CA TYR A 100 14.19 2.68 -5.58
C TYR A 100 14.00 2.63 -7.10
N ASP A 101 13.51 3.69 -7.72
CA ASP A 101 13.26 3.79 -9.16
C ASP A 101 12.45 2.58 -9.72
N PRO A 102 11.21 2.35 -9.23
CA PRO A 102 10.39 1.24 -9.71
C PRO A 102 9.89 1.49 -11.13
N ASP A 103 9.98 0.47 -12.00
CA ASP A 103 9.44 0.51 -13.36
C ASP A 103 7.92 0.30 -13.36
N HIS A 104 7.43 -0.44 -12.36
CA HIS A 104 6.00 -0.70 -12.18
C HIS A 104 5.58 -0.55 -10.73
N VAL A 105 4.34 -0.16 -10.54
CA VAL A 105 3.70 -0.09 -9.23
C VAL A 105 2.46 -0.97 -9.23
N LEU A 106 2.42 -1.93 -8.31
CA LEU A 106 1.26 -2.77 -8.06
C LEU A 106 0.58 -2.33 -6.78
N VAL A 107 -0.65 -1.84 -6.87
CA VAL A 107 -1.43 -1.40 -5.72
C VAL A 107 -2.48 -2.45 -5.40
N ALA A 108 -2.35 -3.11 -4.25
CA ALA A 108 -3.31 -4.08 -3.75
C ALA A 108 -4.28 -3.39 -2.80
N LEU A 109 -5.45 -3.06 -3.28
CA LEU A 109 -6.51 -2.44 -2.49
C LEU A 109 -7.51 -3.51 -2.01
N THR A 110 -7.82 -3.46 -0.72
CA THR A 110 -8.93 -4.21 -0.14
C THR A 110 -10.09 -3.26 0.15
N SER A 111 -11.30 -3.81 0.26
CA SER A 111 -12.45 -3.01 0.70
C SER A 111 -12.19 -2.35 2.05
N LEU A 112 -11.43 -3.01 2.92
CA LEU A 112 -11.07 -2.50 4.26
C LEU A 112 -10.15 -1.28 4.17
N SER A 113 -9.13 -1.29 3.31
CA SER A 113 -8.22 -0.17 3.16
C SER A 113 -8.92 1.09 2.64
N ILE A 114 -9.92 0.94 1.78
CA ILE A 114 -10.74 2.04 1.26
C ILE A 114 -11.71 2.54 2.33
N THR A 115 -12.43 1.64 2.98
CA THR A 115 -13.43 2.03 4.01
C THR A 115 -12.78 2.64 5.25
N GLN A 116 -11.56 2.25 5.60
CA GLN A 116 -10.82 2.84 6.69
C GLN A 116 -10.42 4.29 6.39
N ASP A 117 -10.02 4.62 5.16
CA ASP A 117 -9.77 6.00 4.75
C ASP A 117 -11.00 6.88 4.97
N VAL A 118 -12.15 6.41 4.50
CA VAL A 118 -13.42 7.13 4.67
C VAL A 118 -13.74 7.32 6.16
N ARG A 119 -13.59 6.26 6.98
CA ARG A 119 -13.83 6.36 8.44
C ARG A 119 -12.88 7.32 9.13
N GLN A 120 -11.58 7.26 8.82
CA GLN A 120 -10.58 8.16 9.41
C GLN A 120 -10.81 9.60 9.00
N PHE A 121 -11.19 9.85 7.75
CA PHE A 121 -11.55 11.17 7.27
C PHE A 121 -12.67 11.80 8.10
N TYR A 122 -13.70 11.01 8.42
CA TYR A 122 -14.87 11.52 9.18
C TYR A 122 -14.67 11.53 10.69
N THR A 123 -13.78 10.70 11.25
CA THR A 123 -13.60 10.57 12.69
C THR A 123 -12.44 11.40 13.24
N ASP A 124 -11.41 11.64 12.45
CA ASP A 124 -10.20 12.34 12.87
C ASP A 124 -9.65 13.25 11.76
N ARG A 125 -10.03 14.54 11.84
CA ARG A 125 -9.49 15.57 10.90
C ARG A 125 -7.97 15.75 10.97
N LYS A 126 -7.30 15.14 11.96
CA LYS A 126 -5.84 15.18 12.12
C LYS A 126 -5.16 13.93 11.58
N SER A 127 -5.90 13.01 10.97
CA SER A 127 -5.35 11.77 10.43
C SER A 127 -4.31 12.04 9.32
N ALA A 128 -3.41 11.09 9.13
CA ALA A 128 -2.42 11.16 8.03
C ALA A 128 -3.12 11.32 6.67
N THR A 129 -4.23 10.64 6.46
CA THR A 129 -5.08 10.72 5.27
C THR A 129 -5.50 12.16 4.97
N VAL A 130 -6.02 12.89 5.97
CA VAL A 130 -6.44 14.30 5.80
C VAL A 130 -5.26 15.16 5.41
N ARG A 131 -4.11 15.02 6.08
CA ARG A 131 -2.91 15.81 5.76
C ARG A 131 -2.40 15.56 4.35
N ILE A 132 -2.44 14.32 3.86
CA ILE A 132 -2.03 13.98 2.50
C ILE A 132 -2.99 14.60 1.50
N LEU A 133 -4.30 14.47 1.72
CA LEU A 133 -5.33 15.03 0.84
C LEU A 133 -5.25 16.57 0.77
N GLU A 134 -4.88 17.23 1.88
CA GLU A 134 -4.65 18.69 1.92
C GLU A 134 -3.42 19.12 1.09
N GLN A 135 -2.44 18.24 0.92
CA GLN A 135 -1.22 18.52 0.15
C GLN A 135 -1.35 18.24 -1.36
N LEU A 136 -2.40 17.54 -1.78
CA LEU A 136 -2.63 17.27 -3.19
C LEU A 136 -3.01 18.54 -3.96
N PRO A 137 -2.59 18.68 -5.23
CA PRO A 137 -3.01 19.79 -6.08
C PRO A 137 -4.55 19.87 -6.16
N GLY A 138 -5.10 20.97 -5.65
CA GLY A 138 -6.55 21.13 -5.54
C GLY A 138 -7.12 20.86 -4.15
N GLY A 139 -6.30 20.35 -3.22
CA GLY A 139 -6.56 20.19 -1.77
C GLY A 139 -7.99 19.83 -1.37
N LEU A 140 -8.21 19.68 -0.07
CA LEU A 140 -9.55 19.51 0.53
C LEU A 140 -10.42 20.78 0.48
N GLY A 141 -9.96 21.84 -0.20
CA GLY A 141 -10.72 23.09 -0.31
C GLY A 141 -12.17 22.94 -0.79
N ARG A 142 -12.60 21.68 -0.96
CA ARG A 142 -13.96 21.28 -1.32
C ARG A 142 -14.38 20.02 -0.58
N GLU A 143 -14.39 20.03 0.76
CA GLU A 143 -14.92 18.94 1.61
C GLU A 143 -16.27 18.42 1.09
N ARG A 144 -17.12 19.30 0.58
CA ARG A 144 -18.40 18.96 -0.03
C ARG A 144 -18.30 18.11 -1.30
N THR A 145 -17.22 18.26 -2.08
CA THR A 145 -17.06 17.52 -3.35
C THR A 145 -16.63 16.08 -3.10
N PHE A 146 -15.80 15.83 -2.09
CA PHE A 146 -15.38 14.48 -1.76
C PHE A 146 -16.52 13.66 -1.15
N ALA A 147 -17.26 14.24 -0.20
CA ALA A 147 -18.44 13.59 0.39
C ALA A 147 -19.51 13.27 -0.65
N ARG A 148 -19.74 14.18 -1.60
CA ARG A 148 -20.67 13.97 -2.73
C ARG A 148 -20.16 12.85 -3.66
N ARG A 149 -18.89 12.87 -4.09
CA ARG A 149 -18.30 11.85 -4.94
C ARG A 149 -18.25 10.48 -4.28
N SER A 150 -17.97 10.41 -2.99
CA SER A 150 -18.01 9.14 -2.26
C SER A 150 -19.42 8.56 -2.23
N ARG A 151 -20.45 9.39 -2.07
CA ARG A 151 -21.85 8.96 -2.12
C ARG A 151 -22.23 8.46 -3.51
N GLU A 152 -21.90 9.20 -4.56
CA GLU A 152 -22.10 8.80 -5.96
C GLU A 152 -21.42 7.45 -6.26
N LEU A 153 -20.18 7.24 -5.81
CA LEU A 153 -19.45 5.98 -5.98
C LEU A 153 -20.10 4.80 -5.23
N PHE A 154 -20.69 5.03 -4.05
CA PHE A 154 -21.41 3.99 -3.32
C PHE A 154 -22.76 3.68 -3.96
N GLU A 155 -23.46 4.67 -4.49
CA GLU A 155 -24.71 4.50 -5.24
C GLU A 155 -24.47 3.77 -6.56
N ASP A 156 -23.44 4.14 -7.33
CA ASP A 156 -23.05 3.46 -8.57
C ASP A 156 -22.56 2.02 -8.35
N ALA A 157 -21.95 1.74 -7.20
CA ALA A 157 -21.53 0.39 -6.82
C ALA A 157 -22.67 -0.49 -6.27
N GLY A 158 -23.92 0.01 -6.26
CA GLY A 158 -25.10 -0.76 -5.80
C GLY A 158 -25.09 -1.05 -4.29
N VAL A 159 -24.32 -0.30 -3.50
CA VAL A 159 -24.27 -0.44 -2.04
C VAL A 159 -25.47 0.29 -1.44
N SER A 160 -26.56 -0.42 -1.25
CA SER A 160 -27.85 0.10 -0.81
C SER A 160 -27.93 0.58 0.65
N ASN A 161 -26.82 0.55 1.40
CA ASN A 161 -26.80 1.02 2.77
C ASN A 161 -25.40 1.55 3.13
N PRO A 162 -25.06 2.82 2.82
CA PRO A 162 -23.85 3.44 3.37
C PRO A 162 -23.97 3.40 4.89
N PRO A 163 -22.86 3.17 5.64
CA PRO A 163 -22.90 3.04 7.08
C PRO A 163 -23.66 4.22 7.68
N SER A 164 -24.65 3.94 8.52
CA SER A 164 -25.66 4.85 9.06
C SER A 164 -25.13 6.03 9.92
N ARG A 165 -23.84 6.31 9.85
CA ARG A 165 -23.13 7.42 10.51
C ARG A 165 -22.47 8.41 9.56
N LEU A 166 -22.78 8.36 8.28
CA LEU A 166 -22.46 9.46 7.36
C LEU A 166 -23.41 10.64 7.64
N LYS A 167 -23.26 11.27 8.81
CA LYS A 167 -23.84 12.61 9.02
C LYS A 167 -22.97 13.58 8.23
N VAL A 168 -23.41 13.90 7.03
CA VAL A 168 -22.97 15.11 6.34
C VAL A 168 -23.51 16.28 7.14
N PHE A 169 -22.66 17.00 7.84
CA PHE A 169 -23.06 18.28 8.43
C PHE A 169 -23.19 19.27 7.28
N ASP A 170 -24.40 19.81 7.12
CA ASP A 170 -24.71 20.95 6.24
C ASP A 170 -23.95 22.20 6.68
#